data_22d1e5c0f956ddecd1e08b85d205cfd2
#
_entry.id   22d1e5c0f956ddecd1e08b85d205cfd2
#
_cell.length_a   1.000
_cell.length_b   1.000
_cell.length_c   1.000
_cell.angle_alpha   90.00
_cell.angle_beta   90.00
_cell.angle_gamma   90.00
#
_symmetry.space_group_name_H-M   'P 1'
#
loop_
_entity.id
_entity.type
_entity.pdbx_description
1 polymer ?
#
loop_
_entity_poly.entity_id
_entity_poly.type
_entity_poly.pdbx_seq_one_letter_code
_entity_poly.pdbx_strand_id
1 'polypeptide(L)'
;MSLSKALAQEILNIAKKSISEKNCFSIVLTGGQSVLNLYKILSKSDSNWEKWHIYIGDERCVPMRHKDRNDRVINEIWLDNSLIPKNNIHFIKAELGLLEARVDYENALKKINKFDVVLLSMGDDGHIASLFPGHLYSKNTDVVVEYNSPKPPNKRISISYRKLNKTHNVFKIILGQPKRQAMSLLFRGHDLPINRVYGEVEKIFIHSSAIPVGGEQ
;
A
#
# COMPACT_ATOMS: atom_id res chain seq x y z
N MET A 1 -1.54 -7.98 22.32
CA MET A 1 -1.51 -8.49 20.92
C MET A 1 -0.63 -7.53 20.12
N SER A 2 0.30 -8.03 19.27
CA SER A 2 1.12 -7.11 18.46
C SER A 2 0.25 -6.41 17.42
N LEU A 3 0.66 -5.19 17.02
CA LEU A 3 -0.06 -4.39 16.02
C LEU A 3 -0.23 -5.15 14.69
N SER A 4 0.80 -5.87 14.24
CA SER A 4 0.70 -6.69 13.02
C SER A 4 -0.31 -7.84 13.14
N LYS A 5 -0.47 -8.43 14.33
CA LYS A 5 -1.50 -9.47 14.56
C LYS A 5 -2.91 -8.88 14.54
N ALA A 6 -3.10 -7.70 15.17
CA ALA A 6 -4.38 -7.01 15.14
C ALA A 6 -4.79 -6.64 13.71
N LEU A 7 -3.84 -6.09 12.94
CA LEU A 7 -4.06 -5.71 11.55
C LEU A 7 -4.37 -6.94 10.66
N ALA A 8 -3.63 -8.04 10.82
CA ALA A 8 -3.90 -9.28 10.10
C ALA A 8 -5.31 -9.80 10.38
N GLN A 9 -5.72 -9.81 11.65
CA GLN A 9 -7.05 -10.26 12.04
C GLN A 9 -8.17 -9.41 11.41
N GLU A 10 -7.99 -8.08 11.38
CA GLU A 10 -8.94 -7.17 10.73
C GLU A 10 -9.05 -7.46 9.23
N ILE A 11 -7.92 -7.63 8.55
CA ILE A 11 -7.91 -7.95 7.11
C ILE A 11 -8.62 -9.28 6.84
N LEU A 12 -8.32 -10.31 7.63
CA LEU A 12 -8.95 -11.63 7.48
C LEU A 12 -10.46 -11.59 7.73
N ASN A 13 -10.92 -10.82 8.73
CA ASN A 13 -12.34 -10.63 9.00
C ASN A 13 -13.05 -9.93 7.85
N ILE A 14 -12.45 -8.87 7.28
CA ILE A 14 -12.99 -8.18 6.10
C ILE A 14 -13.00 -9.13 4.90
N ALA A 15 -11.92 -9.87 4.67
CA ALA A 15 -11.85 -10.84 3.59
C ALA A 15 -12.96 -11.89 3.70
N LYS A 16 -13.15 -12.48 4.89
CA LYS A 16 -14.23 -13.44 5.14
C LYS A 16 -15.61 -12.85 4.82
N LYS A 17 -15.87 -11.63 5.28
CA LYS A 17 -17.13 -10.92 5.01
C LYS A 17 -17.32 -10.66 3.52
N SER A 18 -16.34 -10.03 2.86
CA SER A 18 -16.39 -9.71 1.42
C SER A 18 -16.60 -10.97 0.56
N ILE A 19 -15.89 -12.05 0.86
CA ILE A 19 -16.03 -13.31 0.14
C ILE A 19 -17.43 -13.89 0.32
N SER A 20 -18.01 -13.82 1.52
CA SER A 20 -19.38 -14.29 1.74
C SER A 20 -20.43 -13.47 1.03
N GLU A 21 -20.23 -12.15 0.88
CA GLU A 21 -21.21 -11.23 0.28
C GLU A 21 -21.10 -11.14 -1.25
N LYS A 22 -19.88 -11.16 -1.81
CA LYS A 22 -19.65 -10.95 -3.24
C LYS A 22 -18.69 -11.93 -3.91
N ASN A 23 -18.34 -13.02 -3.23
CA ASN A 23 -17.48 -14.10 -3.72
C ASN A 23 -16.06 -13.68 -4.12
N CYS A 24 -15.59 -12.54 -3.65
CA CYS A 24 -14.21 -12.06 -3.86
C CYS A 24 -13.80 -11.07 -2.77
N PHE A 25 -12.48 -10.90 -2.62
CA PHE A 25 -11.87 -9.88 -1.76
C PHE A 25 -10.70 -9.24 -2.49
N SER A 26 -10.58 -7.93 -2.41
CA SER A 26 -9.54 -7.15 -3.09
C SER A 26 -8.77 -6.28 -2.11
N ILE A 27 -7.44 -6.36 -2.17
CA ILE A 27 -6.56 -5.60 -1.30
C ILE A 27 -5.42 -4.96 -2.07
N VAL A 28 -5.12 -3.69 -1.74
CA VAL A 28 -3.90 -3.02 -2.18
C VAL A 28 -2.84 -3.17 -1.10
N LEU A 29 -1.73 -3.80 -1.45
CA LEU A 29 -0.56 -3.97 -0.58
C LEU A 29 0.40 -2.81 -0.74
N THR A 30 1.18 -2.53 0.30
CA THR A 30 2.23 -1.51 0.33
C THR A 30 3.60 -2.13 0.56
N GLY A 31 4.65 -1.48 0.11
CA GLY A 31 6.02 -1.86 0.43
C GLY A 31 6.49 -1.36 1.80
N GLY A 32 7.76 -1.60 2.09
CA GLY A 32 8.45 -1.09 3.27
C GLY A 32 8.52 -2.05 4.46
N GLN A 33 9.44 -1.75 5.38
CA GLN A 33 9.74 -2.60 6.53
C GLN A 33 8.56 -2.77 7.51
N SER A 34 7.69 -1.77 7.57
CA SER A 34 6.56 -1.71 8.51
C SER A 34 5.54 -2.85 8.33
N VAL A 35 5.49 -3.44 7.14
CA VAL A 35 4.47 -4.45 6.79
C VAL A 35 5.00 -5.88 6.70
N LEU A 36 6.32 -6.10 6.81
CA LEU A 36 6.90 -7.44 6.64
C LEU A 36 6.34 -8.46 7.64
N ASN A 37 6.17 -8.07 8.90
CA ASN A 37 5.58 -8.93 9.91
C ASN A 37 4.09 -9.22 9.64
N LEU A 38 3.34 -8.28 9.08
CA LEU A 38 1.98 -8.50 8.65
C LEU A 38 1.93 -9.58 7.57
N TYR A 39 2.76 -9.47 6.53
CA TYR A 39 2.79 -10.46 5.44
C TYR A 39 3.22 -11.84 5.90
N LYS A 40 4.19 -11.94 6.85
CA LYS A 40 4.55 -13.21 7.50
C LYS A 40 3.41 -13.84 8.29
N ILE A 41 2.53 -13.04 8.87
CA ILE A 41 1.34 -13.55 9.60
C ILE A 41 0.30 -14.00 8.59
N LEU A 42 -0.01 -13.20 7.58
CA LEU A 42 -0.97 -13.56 6.53
C LEU A 42 -0.55 -14.83 5.79
N SER A 43 0.75 -15.00 5.46
CA SER A 43 1.24 -16.20 4.78
C SER A 43 1.06 -17.51 5.56
N LYS A 44 0.83 -17.43 6.88
CA LYS A 44 0.60 -18.57 7.78
C LYS A 44 -0.85 -18.66 8.25
N SER A 45 -1.71 -17.78 7.79
CA SER A 45 -3.11 -17.74 8.18
C SER A 45 -3.95 -18.61 7.25
N ASP A 46 -5.14 -19.00 7.72
CA ASP A 46 -6.13 -19.67 6.91
C ASP A 46 -7.12 -18.65 6.33
N SER A 47 -7.40 -18.77 5.04
CA SER A 47 -8.41 -17.97 4.34
C SER A 47 -8.78 -18.65 3.02
N ASN A 48 -9.90 -18.26 2.42
CA ASN A 48 -10.24 -18.69 1.06
C ASN A 48 -9.40 -17.90 0.03
N TRP A 49 -8.11 -18.26 -0.06
CA TRP A 49 -7.10 -17.56 -0.86
C TRP A 49 -7.43 -17.49 -2.34
N GLU A 50 -8.19 -18.46 -2.88
CA GLU A 50 -8.61 -18.46 -4.29
C GLU A 50 -9.50 -17.28 -4.66
N LYS A 51 -10.11 -16.64 -3.66
CA LYS A 51 -11.00 -15.48 -3.81
C LYS A 51 -10.32 -14.14 -3.57
N TRP A 52 -9.03 -14.15 -3.25
CA TRP A 52 -8.27 -12.92 -3.03
C TRP A 52 -7.72 -12.36 -4.34
N HIS A 53 -7.84 -11.04 -4.49
CA HIS A 53 -7.22 -10.25 -5.56
C HIS A 53 -6.23 -9.28 -4.95
N ILE A 54 -4.97 -9.42 -5.31
CA ILE A 54 -3.85 -8.64 -4.77
C ILE A 54 -3.46 -7.56 -5.77
N TYR A 55 -3.37 -6.34 -5.31
CA TYR A 55 -2.86 -5.18 -6.04
C TYR A 55 -1.69 -4.57 -5.27
N ILE A 56 -0.78 -3.89 -5.97
CA ILE A 56 0.38 -3.23 -5.35
C ILE A 56 0.19 -1.71 -5.45
N GLY A 57 0.39 -1.00 -4.33
CA GLY A 57 0.18 0.45 -4.25
C GLY A 57 1.14 1.26 -5.12
N ASP A 58 2.39 0.85 -5.15
CA ASP A 58 3.44 1.46 -5.96
C ASP A 58 4.58 0.49 -6.24
N GLU A 59 5.39 0.82 -7.25
CA GLU A 59 6.60 0.07 -7.57
C GLU A 59 7.72 0.99 -8.08
N ARG A 60 8.94 0.56 -7.84
CA ARG A 60 10.15 1.20 -8.30
C ARG A 60 10.46 0.75 -9.72
N CYS A 61 10.67 1.71 -10.63
CA CYS A 61 10.99 1.44 -12.02
C CYS A 61 12.46 1.03 -12.16
N VAL A 62 12.74 -0.20 -11.78
CA VAL A 62 14.05 -0.86 -11.84
C VAL A 62 13.87 -2.28 -12.43
N PRO A 63 14.97 -2.92 -12.88
CA PRO A 63 14.88 -4.25 -13.47
C PRO A 63 14.19 -5.28 -12.58
N MET A 64 13.58 -6.29 -13.21
CA MET A 64 12.97 -7.41 -12.50
C MET A 64 13.98 -8.03 -11.50
N ARG A 65 13.50 -8.44 -10.33
CA ARG A 65 14.32 -8.99 -9.23
C ARG A 65 15.31 -8.01 -8.57
N HIS A 66 15.30 -6.73 -8.94
CA HIS A 66 16.12 -5.75 -8.23
C HIS A 66 15.74 -5.71 -6.74
N LYS A 67 16.74 -5.50 -5.86
CA LYS A 67 16.53 -5.55 -4.40
C LYS A 67 15.51 -4.54 -3.88
N ASP A 68 15.33 -3.44 -4.58
CA ASP A 68 14.42 -2.36 -4.18
C ASP A 68 12.99 -2.54 -4.71
N ARG A 69 12.66 -3.66 -5.38
CA ARG A 69 11.30 -3.92 -5.82
C ARG A 69 10.40 -4.37 -4.68
N ASN A 70 9.20 -3.78 -4.64
CA ASN A 70 8.17 -4.18 -3.67
C ASN A 70 7.62 -5.57 -3.97
N ASP A 71 7.35 -5.88 -5.24
CA ASP A 71 6.84 -7.18 -5.69
C ASP A 71 7.77 -8.33 -5.28
N ARG A 72 9.09 -8.14 -5.43
CA ARG A 72 10.08 -9.12 -5.00
C ARG A 72 9.92 -9.48 -3.52
N VAL A 73 9.90 -8.47 -2.66
CA VAL A 73 9.84 -8.67 -1.20
C VAL A 73 8.53 -9.34 -0.79
N ILE A 74 7.41 -8.93 -1.40
CA ILE A 74 6.09 -9.49 -1.11
C ILE A 74 6.00 -10.94 -1.58
N ASN A 75 6.55 -11.25 -2.75
CA ASN A 75 6.62 -12.62 -3.27
C ASN A 75 7.43 -13.52 -2.35
N GLU A 76 8.66 -13.14 -2.03
CA GLU A 76 9.55 -13.93 -1.17
C GLU A 76 8.94 -14.24 0.20
N ILE A 77 8.18 -13.29 0.78
CA ILE A 77 7.61 -13.46 2.12
C ILE A 77 6.28 -14.22 2.10
N TRP A 78 5.48 -14.05 1.06
CA TRP A 78 4.10 -14.52 1.07
C TRP A 78 3.64 -15.16 -0.23
N LEU A 79 3.68 -14.43 -1.36
CA LEU A 79 2.88 -14.79 -2.54
C LEU A 79 3.44 -15.95 -3.35
N ASP A 80 4.76 -16.22 -3.31
CA ASP A 80 5.37 -17.34 -4.02
C ASP A 80 4.85 -18.71 -3.54
N ASN A 81 4.55 -18.82 -2.25
CA ASN A 81 4.04 -20.04 -1.61
C ASN A 81 2.56 -19.93 -1.22
N SER A 82 1.83 -18.94 -1.75
CA SER A 82 0.42 -18.77 -1.44
C SER A 82 -0.48 -19.60 -2.36
N LEU A 83 -1.68 -19.90 -1.90
CA LEU A 83 -2.75 -20.51 -2.70
C LEU A 83 -3.53 -19.49 -3.54
N ILE A 84 -3.10 -18.23 -3.57
CA ILE A 84 -3.72 -17.19 -4.39
C ILE A 84 -3.39 -17.46 -5.86
N PRO A 85 -4.40 -17.58 -6.75
CA PRO A 85 -4.17 -17.80 -8.17
C PRO A 85 -3.31 -16.68 -8.76
N LYS A 86 -2.33 -17.03 -9.59
CA LYS A 86 -1.43 -16.03 -10.20
C LYS A 86 -2.18 -14.97 -11.00
N ASN A 87 -3.31 -15.33 -11.62
CA ASN A 87 -4.17 -14.37 -12.35
C ASN A 87 -4.89 -13.36 -11.44
N ASN A 88 -4.92 -13.61 -10.14
CA ASN A 88 -5.48 -12.70 -9.13
C ASN A 88 -4.41 -11.79 -8.49
N ILE A 89 -3.14 -11.94 -8.88
CA ILE A 89 -2.03 -11.11 -8.39
C ILE A 89 -1.67 -10.12 -9.49
N HIS A 90 -1.91 -8.84 -9.22
CA HIS A 90 -1.75 -7.74 -10.17
C HIS A 90 -0.54 -6.89 -9.78
N PHE A 91 0.64 -7.28 -10.28
CA PHE A 91 1.88 -6.52 -10.09
C PHE A 91 1.99 -5.38 -11.11
N ILE A 92 2.71 -4.34 -10.71
CA ILE A 92 3.16 -3.29 -11.62
C ILE A 92 4.38 -3.81 -12.39
N LYS A 93 4.26 -3.96 -13.70
CA LYS A 93 5.37 -4.40 -14.56
C LYS A 93 6.36 -3.26 -14.81
N ALA A 94 6.98 -2.79 -13.73
CA ALA A 94 7.84 -1.61 -13.75
C ALA A 94 9.10 -1.74 -14.63
N GLU A 95 9.49 -2.97 -14.98
CA GLU A 95 10.54 -3.28 -15.94
C GLU A 95 10.22 -2.84 -17.39
N LEU A 96 8.95 -2.63 -17.73
CA LEU A 96 8.53 -2.08 -19.01
C LEU A 96 8.84 -0.59 -19.17
N GLY A 97 9.24 0.08 -18.08
CA GLY A 97 9.40 1.52 -18.05
C GLY A 97 8.13 2.26 -17.64
N LEU A 98 8.28 3.56 -17.34
CA LEU A 98 7.23 4.33 -16.67
C LEU A 98 5.90 4.39 -17.43
N LEU A 99 5.96 4.65 -18.75
CA LEU A 99 4.74 4.90 -19.53
C LEU A 99 3.99 3.62 -19.85
N GLU A 100 4.70 2.59 -20.29
CA GLU A 100 4.09 1.30 -20.63
C GLU A 100 3.54 0.59 -19.41
N ALA A 101 4.31 0.56 -18.31
CA ALA A 101 3.86 -0.03 -17.06
C ALA A 101 2.66 0.73 -16.45
N ARG A 102 2.60 2.07 -16.61
CA ARG A 102 1.42 2.85 -16.23
C ARG A 102 0.18 2.38 -16.98
N VAL A 103 0.27 2.27 -18.31
CA VAL A 103 -0.87 1.86 -19.15
C VAL A 103 -1.31 0.43 -18.83
N ASP A 104 -0.34 -0.51 -18.70
CA ASP A 104 -0.62 -1.90 -18.31
C ASP A 104 -1.38 -1.96 -17.00
N TYR A 105 -0.89 -1.23 -16.00
CA TYR A 105 -1.49 -1.25 -14.67
C TYR A 105 -2.85 -0.52 -14.59
N GLU A 106 -3.04 0.57 -15.35
CA GLU A 106 -4.36 1.20 -15.51
C GLU A 106 -5.38 0.21 -16.07
N ASN A 107 -5.00 -0.63 -17.04
CA ASN A 107 -5.89 -1.65 -17.58
C ASN A 107 -6.24 -2.74 -16.55
N ALA A 108 -5.31 -3.15 -15.72
CA ALA A 108 -5.58 -4.05 -14.61
C ALA A 108 -6.56 -3.44 -13.60
N LEU A 109 -6.39 -2.15 -13.28
CA LEU A 109 -7.23 -1.43 -12.32
C LEU A 109 -8.65 -1.12 -12.83
N LYS A 110 -8.90 -1.10 -14.16
CA LYS A 110 -10.25 -0.94 -14.72
C LYS A 110 -11.20 -2.07 -14.33
N LYS A 111 -10.68 -3.24 -14.05
CA LYS A 111 -11.46 -4.42 -13.66
C LYS A 111 -12.05 -4.33 -12.26
N ILE A 112 -11.57 -3.40 -11.44
CA ILE A 112 -12.04 -3.20 -10.08
C ILE A 112 -12.61 -1.79 -9.91
N ASN A 113 -13.85 -1.70 -9.47
CA ASN A 113 -14.47 -0.41 -9.18
C ASN A 113 -13.99 0.15 -7.85
N LYS A 114 -14.03 -0.67 -6.79
CA LYS A 114 -13.72 -0.28 -5.42
C LYS A 114 -12.99 -1.40 -4.68
N PHE A 115 -11.90 -1.07 -3.99
CA PHE A 115 -11.16 -2.02 -3.17
C PHE A 115 -11.86 -2.32 -1.85
N ASP A 116 -11.67 -3.51 -1.31
CA ASP A 116 -12.12 -3.83 0.05
C ASP A 116 -11.19 -3.22 1.09
N VAL A 117 -9.89 -3.30 0.84
CA VAL A 117 -8.87 -2.76 1.74
C VAL A 117 -7.75 -2.10 0.94
N VAL A 118 -7.34 -0.91 1.37
CA VAL A 118 -6.11 -0.26 0.96
C VAL A 118 -5.18 -0.16 2.16
N LEU A 119 -4.00 -0.79 2.07
CA LEU A 119 -2.94 -0.66 3.05
C LEU A 119 -1.99 0.47 2.64
N LEU A 120 -1.70 1.36 3.57
CA LEU A 120 -0.75 2.45 3.38
C LEU A 120 0.29 2.43 4.50
N SER A 121 1.56 2.43 4.14
CA SER A 121 2.66 2.68 5.07
C SER A 121 3.17 4.10 4.85
N MET A 122 3.22 4.90 5.92
CA MET A 122 3.73 6.27 5.83
C MET A 122 5.25 6.29 5.73
N GLY A 123 5.78 7.07 4.80
CA GLY A 123 7.20 7.43 4.75
C GLY A 123 7.63 8.33 5.92
N ASP A 124 8.93 8.58 6.07
CA ASP A 124 9.48 9.48 7.10
C ASP A 124 9.22 10.97 6.80
N ASP A 125 8.90 11.30 5.56
CA ASP A 125 8.46 12.61 5.07
C ASP A 125 6.93 12.73 4.92
N GLY A 126 6.18 11.69 5.29
CA GLY A 126 4.72 11.66 5.18
C GLY A 126 4.18 11.18 3.84
N HIS A 127 5.03 10.75 2.89
CA HIS A 127 4.57 10.14 1.65
C HIS A 127 3.85 8.81 1.90
N ILE A 128 3.01 8.42 0.97
CA ILE A 128 2.38 7.09 0.87
C ILE A 128 2.54 6.56 -0.54
N ALA A 129 2.66 5.24 -0.70
CA ALA A 129 2.98 4.66 -1.99
C ALA A 129 4.16 5.43 -2.63
N SER A 130 4.04 5.94 -3.86
CA SER A 130 5.00 6.89 -4.43
C SER A 130 4.37 8.26 -4.71
N LEU A 131 3.58 8.74 -3.74
CA LEU A 131 2.94 10.06 -3.73
C LEU A 131 3.62 10.92 -2.65
N PHE A 132 4.41 11.91 -3.07
CA PHE A 132 5.30 12.69 -2.19
C PHE A 132 4.72 14.06 -1.82
N PRO A 133 5.07 14.60 -0.63
CA PRO A 133 4.71 15.96 -0.25
C PRO A 133 5.21 16.98 -1.29
N GLY A 134 4.38 17.97 -1.61
CA GLY A 134 4.73 19.04 -2.55
C GLY A 134 4.70 18.66 -4.04
N HIS A 135 4.59 17.37 -4.38
CA HIS A 135 4.49 16.93 -5.76
C HIS A 135 3.03 17.00 -6.26
N LEU A 136 2.88 17.32 -7.54
CA LEU A 136 1.58 17.40 -8.20
C LEU A 136 1.32 16.14 -9.04
N TYR A 137 0.17 15.52 -8.84
CA TYR A 137 -0.23 14.33 -9.57
C TYR A 137 -1.56 14.56 -10.30
N SER A 138 -1.71 13.91 -11.46
CA SER A 138 -2.96 13.96 -12.24
C SER A 138 -4.15 13.50 -11.39
N LYS A 139 -5.24 14.29 -11.44
CA LYS A 139 -6.52 13.96 -10.79
C LYS A 139 -7.42 13.07 -11.65
N ASN A 140 -7.05 12.86 -12.93
CA ASN A 140 -7.89 12.20 -13.93
C ASN A 140 -7.44 10.77 -14.29
N THR A 141 -6.32 10.30 -13.73
CA THR A 141 -5.75 8.97 -14.01
C THR A 141 -5.81 8.08 -12.78
N ASP A 142 -5.93 6.79 -12.95
CA ASP A 142 -5.92 5.81 -11.86
C ASP A 142 -4.49 5.42 -11.46
N VAL A 143 -3.51 5.61 -12.36
CA VAL A 143 -2.08 5.40 -12.13
C VAL A 143 -1.30 6.67 -12.49
N VAL A 144 -0.34 7.02 -11.66
CA VAL A 144 0.57 8.15 -11.88
C VAL A 144 2.01 7.68 -11.93
N VAL A 145 2.86 8.46 -12.57
CA VAL A 145 4.31 8.24 -12.62
C VAL A 145 5.01 9.34 -11.83
N GLU A 146 6.04 8.93 -11.11
CA GLU A 146 6.96 9.81 -10.41
C GLU A 146 8.34 9.73 -11.09
N TYR A 147 8.82 10.86 -11.59
CA TYR A 147 10.08 10.94 -12.29
C TYR A 147 11.27 11.27 -11.39
N ASN A 148 10.99 12.01 -10.31
CA ASN A 148 12.00 12.61 -9.45
C ASN A 148 11.69 12.38 -7.97
N SER A 149 11.44 11.11 -7.59
CA SER A 149 11.27 10.77 -6.18
C SER A 149 12.46 11.31 -5.36
N PRO A 150 12.22 11.96 -4.22
CA PRO A 150 13.29 12.43 -3.33
C PRO A 150 14.11 11.29 -2.73
N LYS A 151 13.67 10.05 -2.92
CA LYS A 151 14.33 8.84 -2.43
C LYS A 151 14.63 7.90 -3.59
N PRO A 152 15.88 7.37 -3.68
CA PRO A 152 16.20 6.41 -4.72
C PRO A 152 15.39 5.10 -4.55
N PRO A 153 15.09 4.40 -5.65
CA PRO A 153 15.19 4.83 -7.04
C PRO A 153 14.21 5.97 -7.36
N ASN A 154 14.64 6.90 -8.25
CA ASN A 154 13.89 8.14 -8.51
C ASN A 154 12.62 7.91 -9.34
N LYS A 155 12.66 6.95 -10.27
CA LYS A 155 11.53 6.66 -11.15
C LYS A 155 10.60 5.64 -10.50
N ARG A 156 9.31 5.99 -10.39
CA ARG A 156 8.31 5.14 -9.72
C ARG A 156 6.96 5.20 -10.42
N ILE A 157 6.15 4.20 -10.18
CA ILE A 157 4.77 4.10 -10.65
C ILE A 157 3.90 3.89 -9.43
N SER A 158 2.79 4.60 -9.34
CA SER A 158 1.91 4.57 -8.15
C SER A 158 0.44 4.58 -8.54
N ILE A 159 -0.39 3.90 -7.75
CA ILE A 159 -1.83 4.16 -7.76
C ILE A 159 -2.06 5.62 -7.33
N SER A 160 -2.95 6.32 -8.02
CA SER A 160 -3.28 7.72 -7.74
C SER A 160 -4.17 7.87 -6.49
N TYR A 161 -4.23 9.08 -5.92
CA TYR A 161 -5.20 9.42 -4.87
C TYR A 161 -6.63 9.08 -5.27
N ARG A 162 -7.00 9.41 -6.52
CA ARG A 162 -8.33 9.15 -7.08
C ARG A 162 -8.72 7.67 -6.98
N LYS A 163 -7.79 6.76 -7.26
CA LYS A 163 -8.05 5.32 -7.25
C LYS A 163 -7.93 4.73 -5.85
N LEU A 164 -6.96 5.19 -5.06
CA LEU A 164 -6.82 4.77 -3.65
C LEU A 164 -8.07 5.12 -2.83
N ASN A 165 -8.71 6.27 -3.12
CA ASN A 165 -9.94 6.70 -2.44
C ASN A 165 -11.19 5.90 -2.86
N LYS A 166 -11.09 5.06 -3.90
CA LYS A 166 -12.13 4.10 -4.24
C LYS A 166 -11.96 2.82 -3.42
N THR A 167 -12.21 2.91 -2.13
CA THR A 167 -12.07 1.78 -1.20
C THR A 167 -13.10 1.83 -0.08
N HIS A 168 -13.43 0.65 0.46
CA HIS A 168 -14.24 0.54 1.67
C HIS A 168 -13.40 0.84 2.92
N ASN A 169 -12.22 0.26 3.02
CA ASN A 169 -11.37 0.41 4.20
C ASN A 169 -9.98 0.92 3.82
N VAL A 170 -9.52 1.94 4.54
CA VAL A 170 -8.12 2.41 4.49
C VAL A 170 -7.44 2.10 5.81
N PHE A 171 -6.33 1.37 5.75
CA PHE A 171 -5.50 1.07 6.91
C PHE A 171 -4.15 1.77 6.77
N LYS A 172 -3.93 2.78 7.62
CA LYS A 172 -2.70 3.59 7.68
C LYS A 172 -1.77 3.02 8.73
N ILE A 173 -0.56 2.64 8.34
CA ILE A 173 0.43 2.00 9.20
C ILE A 173 1.58 2.97 9.43
N ILE A 174 1.80 3.36 10.69
CA ILE A 174 2.81 4.34 11.09
C ILE A 174 3.68 3.72 12.18
N LEU A 175 4.81 3.15 11.78
CA LEU A 175 5.72 2.42 12.66
C LEU A 175 7.13 2.98 12.60
N GLY A 176 7.74 3.11 13.77
CA GLY A 176 9.15 3.40 13.91
C GLY A 176 9.49 4.89 14.10
N GLN A 177 10.57 5.10 14.82
CA GLN A 177 11.09 6.42 15.17
C GLN A 177 11.30 7.37 13.98
N PRO A 178 11.75 6.91 12.77
CA PRO A 178 11.89 7.82 11.62
C PRO A 178 10.62 8.53 11.20
N LYS A 179 9.43 8.08 11.67
CA LYS A 179 8.14 8.72 11.33
C LYS A 179 7.78 9.90 12.23
N ARG A 180 8.53 10.15 13.31
CA ARG A 180 8.23 11.19 14.30
C ARG A 180 8.10 12.58 13.69
N GLN A 181 9.01 12.95 12.78
CA GLN A 181 8.95 14.25 12.13
C GLN A 181 7.66 14.42 11.32
N ALA A 182 7.31 13.45 10.47
CA ALA A 182 6.07 13.49 9.72
C ALA A 182 4.84 13.48 10.65
N MET A 183 4.87 12.71 11.74
CA MET A 183 3.81 12.74 12.75
C MET A 183 3.68 14.12 13.44
N SER A 184 4.79 14.77 13.74
CA SER A 184 4.77 16.13 14.28
C SER A 184 4.11 17.12 13.32
N LEU A 185 4.42 17.03 12.02
CA LEU A 185 3.76 17.83 10.99
C LEU A 185 2.26 17.55 10.92
N LEU A 186 1.85 16.27 10.97
CA LEU A 186 0.43 15.88 11.00
C LEU A 186 -0.31 16.48 12.19
N PHE A 187 0.27 16.41 13.39
CA PHE A 187 -0.34 16.99 14.60
C PHE A 187 -0.45 18.52 14.55
N ARG A 188 0.41 19.19 13.77
CA ARG A 188 0.32 20.63 13.51
C ARG A 188 -0.63 20.97 12.35
N GLY A 189 -1.34 20.00 11.80
CA GLY A 189 -2.32 20.20 10.72
C GLY A 189 -1.74 20.35 9.32
N HIS A 190 -0.48 19.97 9.10
CA HIS A 190 0.08 19.99 7.74
C HIS A 190 -0.60 18.96 6.85
N ASP A 191 -0.90 19.36 5.61
CA ASP A 191 -1.48 18.48 4.60
C ASP A 191 -0.40 17.57 3.98
N LEU A 192 -0.24 16.38 4.55
CA LEU A 192 0.65 15.36 4.03
C LEU A 192 -0.12 14.34 3.17
N PRO A 193 0.57 13.66 2.23
CA PRO A 193 -0.05 12.66 1.35
C PRO A 193 -0.93 11.63 2.06
N ILE A 194 -0.55 11.20 3.25
CA ILE A 194 -1.32 10.22 4.03
C ILE A 194 -2.72 10.73 4.40
N ASN A 195 -2.93 12.06 4.53
CA ASN A 195 -4.24 12.65 4.84
C ASN A 195 -5.16 12.71 3.61
N ARG A 196 -4.59 12.61 2.40
CA ARG A 196 -5.36 12.72 1.15
C ARG A 196 -5.99 11.39 0.72
N VAL A 197 -5.70 10.30 1.42
CA VAL A 197 -6.35 9.01 1.17
C VAL A 197 -7.29 8.66 2.32
N TYR A 198 -8.52 8.38 1.96
CA TYR A 198 -9.63 8.05 2.86
C TYR A 198 -10.51 6.97 2.24
N GLY A 199 -11.28 6.28 3.07
CA GLY A 199 -12.26 5.29 2.69
C GLY A 199 -13.57 5.49 3.46
N GLU A 200 -14.52 4.57 3.33
CA GLU A 200 -15.72 4.58 4.16
C GLU A 200 -15.38 4.31 5.63
N VAL A 201 -14.37 3.48 5.85
CA VAL A 201 -13.77 3.21 7.17
C VAL A 201 -12.28 3.49 7.10
N GLU A 202 -11.80 4.26 8.05
CA GLU A 202 -10.38 4.54 8.21
C GLU A 202 -9.88 4.04 9.56
N LYS A 203 -8.79 3.26 9.56
CA LYS A 203 -8.10 2.82 10.77
C LYS A 203 -6.62 3.18 10.68
N ILE A 204 -6.11 3.78 11.77
CA ILE A 204 -4.71 4.17 11.87
C ILE A 204 -4.02 3.27 12.90
N PHE A 205 -3.01 2.54 12.46
CA PHE A 205 -2.20 1.64 13.28
C PHE A 205 -0.86 2.32 13.59
N ILE A 206 -0.77 2.91 14.77
CA ILE A 206 0.42 3.66 15.20
C ILE A 206 1.15 2.87 16.28
N HIS A 207 2.46 2.72 16.14
CA HIS A 207 3.32 2.24 17.21
C HIS A 207 3.87 3.42 18.02
N SER A 208 3.98 3.27 19.34
CA SER A 208 4.43 4.34 20.25
C SER A 208 5.77 4.96 19.85
N SER A 209 6.66 4.18 19.23
CA SER A 209 7.94 4.68 18.74
C SER A 209 7.82 5.75 17.64
N ALA A 210 6.69 5.83 16.95
CA ALA A 210 6.43 6.83 15.92
C ALA A 210 5.81 8.13 16.46
N ILE A 211 5.39 8.13 17.72
CA ILE A 211 4.80 9.31 18.36
C ILE A 211 5.93 10.26 18.77
N PRO A 212 5.86 11.57 18.42
CA PRO A 212 6.82 12.55 18.88
C PRO A 212 6.88 12.58 20.42
N VAL A 213 8.08 12.62 20.98
CA VAL A 213 8.27 12.82 22.43
C VAL A 213 8.12 14.31 22.68
N GLY A 214 7.32 14.70 23.67
CA GLY A 214 7.09 16.10 24.00
C GLY A 214 8.41 16.84 24.25
N GLY A 215 8.68 17.87 23.43
CA GLY A 215 9.93 18.66 23.48
C GLY A 215 10.64 18.86 22.14
N GLU A 216 10.31 18.11 21.10
CA GLU A 216 10.79 18.37 19.74
C GLU A 216 9.88 19.45 19.11
N GLN A 217 10.23 20.74 19.36
CA GLN A 217 9.65 21.92 18.68
C GLN A 217 10.28 22.15 17.33
#